data_0e4e5ee5852f897060e590176ad2adce
#
_entry.id   0e4e5ee5852f897060e590176ad2adce
#
_cell.length_a   1.000
_cell.length_b   1.000
_cell.length_c   1.000
_cell.angle_alpha   90.00
_cell.angle_beta   90.00
_cell.angle_gamma   90.00
#
_symmetry.space_group_name_H-M   'P 1'
#
loop_
_entity.id
_entity.type
_entity.pdbx_description
1 polymer ?
#
loop_
_entity_poly.entity_id
_entity_poly.type
_entity_poly.pdbx_seq_one_letter_code
_entity_poly.pdbx_strand_id
1 'polypeptide(L)'
;MQGANGVILVTTKRGGKNKKTTLDVNTNFGLQMPHNYPRPASTMLWQTLVGEYYANTKLINDKNAVITSADMATREYAYSTNWYEEMIKNAPITQSNINISGGSDKVSYFISAGNLYQGGIWTTNSTGKNRFNFRCNLDADILRNLKLSVGVGAVINSLNYPG
;
A
#
# COMPACT_ATOMS: atom_id res chain seq x y z
N MET A 1 17.63 31.50 18.77
CA MET A 1 18.24 30.20 18.49
C MET A 1 17.18 29.12 18.64
N GLN A 2 16.60 28.70 17.53
CA GLN A 2 15.60 27.61 17.49
C GLN A 2 16.13 26.57 16.53
N GLY A 3 16.99 25.70 16.97
CA GLY A 3 17.60 24.65 16.15
C GLY A 3 18.19 23.51 16.98
N ALA A 4 17.70 23.30 18.20
CA ALA A 4 18.24 22.27 19.10
C ALA A 4 17.99 20.83 18.65
N ASN A 5 17.09 20.61 17.69
CA ASN A 5 16.66 19.25 17.27
C ASN A 5 17.14 18.84 15.86
N GLY A 6 18.09 19.58 15.28
CA GLY A 6 18.61 19.33 13.93
C GLY A 6 17.70 19.87 12.82
N VAL A 7 18.29 20.04 11.63
CA VAL A 7 17.59 20.54 10.44
C VAL A 7 17.76 19.52 9.31
N ILE A 8 16.68 19.10 8.70
CA ILE A 8 16.69 18.26 7.49
C ILE A 8 16.49 19.19 6.29
N LEU A 9 17.52 19.35 5.47
CA LEU A 9 17.44 20.10 4.22
C LEU A 9 17.15 19.13 3.07
N VAL A 10 15.99 19.27 2.43
CA VAL A 10 15.62 18.48 1.26
C VAL A 10 15.83 19.32 0.00
N THR A 11 16.79 18.91 -0.84
CA THR A 11 17.02 19.54 -2.14
C THR A 11 16.42 18.67 -3.23
N THR A 12 15.51 19.23 -4.03
CA THR A 12 14.89 18.51 -5.14
C THR A 12 15.78 18.52 -6.38
N LYS A 13 15.66 17.48 -7.23
CA LYS A 13 16.37 17.42 -8.51
C LYS A 13 16.06 18.65 -9.36
N ARG A 14 17.09 19.20 -9.97
CA ARG A 14 17.03 20.33 -10.91
C ARG A 14 17.73 19.97 -12.21
N GLY A 15 17.43 20.67 -13.26
CA GLY A 15 18.16 20.57 -14.52
C GLY A 15 19.59 21.09 -14.37
N GLY A 16 20.46 20.73 -15.28
CA GLY A 16 21.83 21.25 -15.36
C GLY A 16 21.97 22.20 -16.54
N LYS A 17 22.65 23.33 -16.35
CA LYS A 17 23.01 24.24 -17.43
C LYS A 17 23.97 23.56 -18.41
N ASN A 18 23.91 23.95 -19.68
CA ASN A 18 24.76 23.41 -20.76
C ASN A 18 24.68 21.87 -20.88
N LYS A 19 23.54 21.30 -20.53
CA LYS A 19 23.28 19.88 -20.69
C LYS A 19 22.28 19.61 -21.80
N LYS A 20 22.61 18.64 -22.66
CA LYS A 20 21.65 18.12 -23.65
C LYS A 20 20.42 17.60 -22.93
N THR A 21 19.29 17.74 -23.57
CA THR A 21 18.03 17.18 -23.08
C THR A 21 18.17 15.66 -22.95
N THR A 22 17.85 15.16 -21.78
CA THR A 22 17.77 13.73 -21.49
C THR A 22 16.36 13.35 -21.13
N LEU A 23 15.92 12.21 -21.59
CA LEU A 23 14.65 11.58 -21.29
C LEU A 23 14.93 10.27 -20.56
N ASP A 24 14.48 10.17 -19.32
CA ASP A 24 14.51 8.94 -18.55
C ASP A 24 13.09 8.39 -18.42
N VAL A 25 12.90 7.15 -18.81
CA VAL A 25 11.64 6.41 -18.61
C VAL A 25 11.93 5.17 -17.79
N ASN A 26 11.22 5.04 -16.69
CA ASN A 26 11.35 3.89 -15.81
C ASN A 26 9.96 3.34 -15.50
N THR A 27 9.76 2.06 -15.75
CA THR A 27 8.52 1.36 -15.42
C THR A 27 8.84 0.09 -14.67
N ASN A 28 8.24 -0.06 -13.51
CA ASN A 28 8.31 -1.24 -12.66
C ASN A 28 6.93 -1.89 -12.61
N PHE A 29 6.91 -3.18 -12.82
CA PHE A 29 5.73 -4.01 -12.67
C PHE A 29 5.97 -5.05 -11.57
N GLY A 30 5.01 -5.25 -10.71
CA GLY A 30 5.08 -6.23 -9.63
C GLY A 30 3.73 -6.86 -9.36
N LEU A 31 3.76 -7.95 -8.63
CA LEU A 31 2.57 -8.63 -8.14
C LEU A 31 2.66 -8.73 -6.61
N GLN A 32 1.66 -8.20 -5.93
CA GLN A 32 1.50 -8.37 -4.50
C GLN A 32 0.83 -9.72 -4.23
N MET A 33 1.54 -10.57 -3.53
CA MET A 33 1.03 -11.87 -3.10
C MET A 33 0.89 -11.85 -1.58
N PRO A 34 -0.35 -11.84 -1.05
CA PRO A 34 -0.57 -11.95 0.39
C PRO A 34 0.01 -13.26 0.91
N HIS A 35 0.74 -13.18 2.00
CA HIS A 35 1.44 -14.32 2.57
C HIS A 35 1.26 -14.34 4.10
N ASN A 36 1.29 -15.53 4.70
CA ASN A 36 1.24 -15.72 6.16
C ASN A 36 0.00 -15.15 6.86
N TYR A 37 -1.17 -15.21 6.22
CA TYR A 37 -2.40 -14.93 6.92
C TYR A 37 -2.78 -16.09 7.85
N PRO A 38 -3.50 -15.82 8.97
CA PRO A 38 -3.95 -16.85 9.88
C PRO A 38 -4.82 -17.89 9.15
N ARG A 39 -4.54 -19.15 9.35
CA ARG A 39 -5.41 -20.21 8.83
C ARG A 39 -6.56 -20.42 9.80
N PRO A 40 -7.81 -20.27 9.37
CA PRO A 40 -8.95 -20.58 10.20
C PRO A 40 -8.98 -22.07 10.50
N ALA A 41 -9.48 -22.43 11.66
CA ALA A 41 -9.75 -23.83 11.99
C ALA A 41 -10.79 -24.40 10.99
N SER A 42 -10.62 -25.64 10.60
CA SER A 42 -11.68 -26.32 9.85
C SER A 42 -12.97 -26.38 10.68
N THR A 43 -14.11 -26.48 10.02
CA THR A 43 -15.40 -26.58 10.70
C THR A 43 -15.41 -27.73 11.72
N MET A 44 -14.83 -28.87 11.38
CA MET A 44 -14.70 -30.02 12.28
C MET A 44 -13.88 -29.68 13.52
N LEU A 45 -12.69 -29.07 13.35
CA LEU A 45 -11.84 -28.68 14.48
C LEU A 45 -12.54 -27.63 15.36
N TRP A 46 -13.18 -26.64 14.73
CA TRP A 46 -13.93 -25.62 15.45
C TRP A 46 -15.07 -26.23 16.29
N GLN A 47 -15.83 -27.15 15.73
CA GLN A 47 -16.89 -27.89 16.43
C GLN A 47 -16.35 -28.66 17.62
N THR A 48 -15.22 -29.37 17.46
CA THR A 48 -14.57 -30.09 18.56
C THR A 48 -14.20 -29.14 19.68
N LEU A 49 -13.52 -28.03 19.35
CA LEU A 49 -13.10 -27.03 20.34
C LEU A 49 -14.29 -26.40 21.07
N VAL A 50 -15.37 -26.12 20.35
CA VAL A 50 -16.60 -25.57 20.95
C VAL A 50 -17.27 -26.61 21.86
N GLY A 51 -17.33 -27.88 21.47
CA GLY A 51 -17.82 -28.97 22.32
C GLY A 51 -17.01 -29.10 23.61
N GLU A 52 -15.68 -29.11 23.51
CA GLU A 52 -14.79 -29.13 24.67
C GLU A 52 -14.98 -27.89 25.56
N TYR A 53 -15.16 -26.69 24.98
CA TYR A 53 -15.42 -25.48 25.72
C TYR A 53 -16.69 -25.59 26.57
N TYR A 54 -17.80 -26.06 25.99
CA TYR A 54 -19.06 -26.25 26.72
C TYR A 54 -18.95 -27.31 27.80
N ALA A 55 -18.31 -28.45 27.52
CA ALA A 55 -18.06 -29.50 28.47
C ALA A 55 -17.24 -28.99 29.67
N ASN A 56 -16.16 -28.28 29.41
CA ASN A 56 -15.31 -27.69 30.44
C ASN A 56 -16.05 -26.63 31.27
N THR A 57 -16.87 -25.78 30.61
CA THR A 57 -17.66 -24.77 31.32
C THR A 57 -18.70 -25.42 32.26
N LYS A 58 -19.31 -26.53 31.84
CA LYS A 58 -20.23 -27.29 32.66
C LYS A 58 -19.52 -27.84 33.92
N LEU A 59 -18.30 -28.38 33.75
CA LEU A 59 -17.47 -28.89 34.86
C LEU A 59 -16.97 -27.78 35.80
N ILE A 60 -16.70 -26.58 35.29
CA ILE A 60 -16.32 -25.41 36.10
C ILE A 60 -17.49 -24.99 37.00
N ASN A 61 -18.70 -24.98 36.45
CA ASN A 61 -19.90 -24.57 37.19
C ASN A 61 -20.41 -25.65 38.16
N ASP A 62 -20.22 -26.91 37.81
CA ASP A 62 -20.56 -28.07 38.67
C ASP A 62 -19.51 -29.17 38.50
N LYS A 63 -18.66 -29.33 39.52
CA LYS A 63 -17.59 -30.33 39.51
C LYS A 63 -18.08 -31.78 39.46
N ASN A 64 -19.34 -32.01 39.80
CA ASN A 64 -19.98 -33.33 39.76
C ASN A 64 -20.83 -33.50 38.47
N ALA A 65 -20.79 -32.54 37.56
CA ALA A 65 -21.54 -32.61 36.32
C ALA A 65 -21.06 -33.80 35.48
N VAL A 66 -22.01 -34.58 34.99
CA VAL A 66 -21.72 -35.63 34.01
C VAL A 66 -21.72 -35.02 32.62
N ILE A 67 -20.62 -35.14 31.91
CA ILE A 67 -20.52 -34.75 30.51
C ILE A 67 -21.20 -35.85 29.68
N THR A 68 -22.20 -35.46 28.93
CA THR A 68 -22.96 -36.34 28.05
C THR A 68 -22.57 -36.18 26.59
N SER A 69 -22.92 -37.14 25.76
CA SER A 69 -22.76 -37.02 24.30
C SER A 69 -23.49 -35.81 23.73
N ALA A 70 -24.58 -35.35 24.37
CA ALA A 70 -25.31 -34.14 23.98
C ALA A 70 -24.49 -32.86 24.25
N ASP A 71 -23.68 -32.84 25.31
CA ASP A 71 -22.81 -31.70 25.59
C ASP A 71 -21.66 -31.58 24.58
N MET A 72 -21.24 -32.73 24.03
CA MET A 72 -20.22 -32.80 22.97
C MET A 72 -20.82 -32.80 21.56
N ALA A 73 -22.16 -32.84 21.46
CA ALA A 73 -22.83 -32.87 20.17
C ALA A 73 -22.58 -31.56 19.42
N THR A 74 -21.90 -31.69 18.33
CA THR A 74 -21.62 -30.60 17.42
C THR A 74 -22.73 -30.51 16.38
N ARG A 75 -23.18 -29.31 16.07
CA ARG A 75 -24.08 -29.12 14.93
C ARG A 75 -23.33 -29.50 13.66
N GLU A 76 -23.91 -30.38 12.87
CA GLU A 76 -23.34 -30.79 11.60
C GLU A 76 -23.46 -29.60 10.63
N TYR A 77 -22.35 -28.92 10.37
CA TYR A 77 -22.25 -27.89 9.35
C TYR A 77 -21.71 -28.54 8.09
N ALA A 78 -22.46 -28.48 7.02
CA ALA A 78 -22.14 -29.16 5.76
C ALA A 78 -20.92 -28.57 5.04
N TYR A 79 -20.51 -27.34 5.35
CA TYR A 79 -19.49 -26.61 4.60
C TYR A 79 -18.43 -26.00 5.50
N SER A 80 -17.17 -26.12 5.07
CA SER A 80 -16.03 -25.42 5.67
C SER A 80 -15.43 -24.47 4.63
N THR A 81 -15.72 -23.19 4.74
CA THR A 81 -15.22 -22.18 3.81
C THR A 81 -14.01 -21.47 4.42
N ASN A 82 -12.90 -21.48 3.70
CA ASN A 82 -11.75 -20.66 4.06
C ASN A 82 -11.94 -19.25 3.50
N TRP A 83 -12.53 -18.39 4.28
CA TRP A 83 -12.82 -17.01 3.88
C TRP A 83 -11.59 -16.20 3.46
N TYR A 84 -10.40 -16.52 3.95
CA TYR A 84 -9.18 -15.86 3.49
C TYR A 84 -8.87 -16.20 2.03
N GLU A 85 -9.05 -17.46 1.63
CA GLU A 85 -8.83 -17.88 0.24
C GLU A 85 -9.87 -17.29 -0.71
N GLU A 86 -11.11 -17.16 -0.24
CA GLU A 86 -12.20 -16.60 -1.02
C GLU A 86 -12.09 -15.06 -1.16
N MET A 87 -11.62 -14.39 -0.11
CA MET A 87 -11.63 -12.92 -0.05
C MET A 87 -10.33 -12.27 -0.49
N ILE A 88 -9.22 -13.02 -0.53
CA ILE A 88 -7.89 -12.48 -0.82
C ILE A 88 -7.42 -12.96 -2.18
N LYS A 89 -6.91 -12.03 -2.97
CA LYS A 89 -6.32 -12.30 -4.28
C LYS A 89 -4.97 -11.62 -4.45
N ASN A 90 -4.20 -12.10 -5.41
CA ASN A 90 -3.02 -11.38 -5.86
C ASN A 90 -3.42 -10.08 -6.55
N ALA A 91 -2.64 -9.02 -6.32
CA ALA A 91 -2.94 -7.70 -6.84
C ALA A 91 -1.73 -7.10 -7.59
N PRO A 92 -1.95 -6.51 -8.78
CA PRO A 92 -0.87 -5.88 -9.51
C PRO A 92 -0.44 -4.57 -8.84
N ILE A 93 0.86 -4.28 -8.94
CA ILE A 93 1.42 -2.98 -8.64
C ILE A 93 2.23 -2.52 -9.86
N THR A 94 1.99 -1.30 -10.30
CA THR A 94 2.72 -0.71 -11.42
C THR A 94 3.18 0.68 -11.04
N GLN A 95 4.45 0.97 -11.25
CA GLN A 95 5.01 2.28 -11.06
C GLN A 95 5.72 2.72 -12.32
N SER A 96 5.29 3.83 -12.89
CA SER A 96 5.92 4.44 -14.08
C SER A 96 6.36 5.85 -13.76
N ASN A 97 7.57 6.20 -14.18
CA ASN A 97 8.14 7.52 -14.02
C ASN A 97 8.76 7.97 -15.35
N ILE A 98 8.51 9.20 -15.72
CA ILE A 98 9.10 9.86 -16.87
C ILE A 98 9.77 11.13 -16.35
N ASN A 99 11.05 11.33 -16.68
CA ASN A 99 11.81 12.49 -16.32
C ASN A 99 12.45 13.10 -17.55
N ILE A 100 12.30 14.39 -17.72
CA ILE A 100 12.93 15.18 -18.77
C ILE A 100 13.80 16.23 -18.09
N SER A 101 15.05 16.28 -18.44
CA SER A 101 15.98 17.30 -17.92
C SER A 101 16.92 17.79 -18.97
N GLY A 102 17.32 19.05 -18.85
CA GLY A 102 18.26 19.67 -19.79
C GLY A 102 18.49 21.12 -19.44
N GLY A 103 19.22 21.80 -20.31
CA GLY A 103 19.41 23.23 -20.18
C GLY A 103 20.44 23.81 -21.13
N SER A 104 20.26 25.09 -21.44
CA SER A 104 21.23 25.94 -22.14
C SER A 104 22.17 26.63 -21.15
N ASP A 105 22.96 27.56 -21.62
CA ASP A 105 23.80 28.44 -20.80
C ASP A 105 22.99 29.28 -19.78
N LYS A 106 21.75 29.69 -20.14
CA LYS A 106 20.90 30.58 -19.37
C LYS A 106 19.72 29.91 -18.70
N VAL A 107 19.28 28.74 -19.17
CA VAL A 107 18.08 28.08 -18.69
C VAL A 107 18.39 26.62 -18.38
N SER A 108 17.90 26.16 -17.25
CA SER A 108 17.88 24.73 -16.94
C SER A 108 16.48 24.30 -16.48
N TYR A 109 16.07 23.11 -16.85
CA TYR A 109 14.76 22.58 -16.51
C TYR A 109 14.81 21.12 -16.12
N PHE A 110 13.89 20.75 -15.25
CA PHE A 110 13.61 19.38 -14.87
C PHE A 110 12.09 19.20 -14.76
N ILE A 111 11.56 18.27 -15.54
CA ILE A 111 10.14 17.92 -15.54
C ILE A 111 10.04 16.44 -15.21
N SER A 112 9.17 16.10 -14.29
CA SER A 112 8.94 14.71 -13.87
C SER A 112 7.45 14.46 -13.76
N ALA A 113 7.01 13.34 -14.30
CA ALA A 113 5.67 12.81 -14.11
C ALA A 113 5.77 11.35 -13.69
N GLY A 114 4.96 10.95 -12.72
CA GLY A 114 4.95 9.58 -12.22
C GLY A 114 3.55 9.12 -11.90
N ASN A 115 3.32 7.84 -12.09
CA ASN A 115 2.09 7.17 -11.69
C ASN A 115 2.44 5.92 -10.90
N LEU A 116 1.77 5.71 -9.79
CA LEU A 116 1.77 4.48 -9.00
C LEU A 116 0.34 3.95 -8.96
N TYR A 117 0.13 2.81 -9.56
CA TYR A 117 -1.09 2.02 -9.42
C TYR A 117 -0.82 0.81 -8.53
N GLN A 118 -1.64 0.62 -7.53
CA GLN A 118 -1.60 -0.53 -6.63
C GLN A 118 -3.01 -1.09 -6.52
N GLY A 119 -3.22 -2.27 -7.06
CA GLY A 119 -4.48 -3.00 -6.95
C GLY A 119 -4.76 -3.44 -5.52
N GLY A 120 -6.01 -3.58 -5.17
CA GLY A 120 -6.44 -4.12 -3.89
C GLY A 120 -6.32 -5.64 -3.84
N ILE A 121 -5.92 -6.16 -2.70
CA ILE A 121 -5.81 -7.60 -2.46
C ILE A 121 -7.17 -8.26 -2.16
N TRP A 122 -8.23 -7.49 -1.98
CA TRP A 122 -9.57 -8.01 -1.74
C TRP A 122 -10.30 -8.31 -3.04
N THR A 123 -10.98 -9.45 -3.10
CA THR A 123 -11.74 -9.88 -4.29
C THR A 123 -12.87 -8.94 -4.67
N THR A 124 -13.40 -8.18 -3.72
CA THR A 124 -14.49 -7.21 -3.93
C THR A 124 -14.15 -6.04 -4.85
N ASN A 125 -12.88 -5.91 -5.31
CA ASN A 125 -12.38 -4.79 -6.14
C ASN A 125 -12.60 -3.38 -5.55
N SER A 126 -13.08 -3.28 -4.32
CA SER A 126 -13.38 -2.01 -3.66
C SER A 126 -12.16 -1.33 -3.04
N THR A 127 -10.99 -1.96 -3.14
CA THR A 127 -9.75 -1.41 -2.60
C THR A 127 -8.72 -1.17 -3.70
N GLY A 128 -8.00 -0.09 -3.57
CA GLY A 128 -6.92 0.23 -4.52
C GLY A 128 -6.37 1.62 -4.29
N LYS A 129 -5.18 1.83 -4.79
CA LYS A 129 -4.51 3.13 -4.71
C LYS A 129 -4.00 3.53 -6.10
N ASN A 130 -4.35 4.74 -6.48
CA ASN A 130 -3.74 5.38 -7.64
C ASN A 130 -3.15 6.72 -7.21
N ARG A 131 -1.86 6.89 -7.44
CA ARG A 131 -1.12 8.10 -7.11
C ARG A 131 -0.45 8.64 -8.35
N PHE A 132 -0.83 9.84 -8.72
CA PHE A 132 -0.16 10.62 -9.75
C PHE A 132 0.67 11.73 -9.11
N ASN A 133 1.90 11.91 -9.56
CA ASN A 133 2.79 12.99 -9.14
C ASN A 133 3.37 13.69 -10.34
N PHE A 134 3.43 15.02 -10.24
CA PHE A 134 4.03 15.90 -11.24
C PHE A 134 4.98 16.87 -10.56
N ARG A 135 6.09 17.16 -11.21
CA ARG A 135 7.03 18.20 -10.78
C ARG A 135 7.65 18.86 -12.00
N CYS A 136 7.73 20.18 -11.91
CA CYS A 136 8.45 21.02 -12.88
C CYS A 136 9.32 22.00 -12.13
N ASN A 137 10.61 22.01 -12.41
CA ASN A 137 11.57 22.97 -11.91
C ASN A 137 12.22 23.67 -13.11
N LEU A 138 12.22 24.99 -13.08
CA LEU A 138 12.81 25.85 -14.10
C LEU A 138 13.71 26.87 -13.41
N ASP A 139 14.94 26.96 -13.83
CA ASP A 139 15.89 27.97 -13.42
C ASP A 139 16.36 28.75 -14.64
N ALA A 140 16.27 30.08 -14.61
CA ALA A 140 16.64 30.95 -15.73
C ALA A 140 17.44 32.15 -15.24
N ASP A 141 18.54 32.44 -15.92
CA ASP A 141 19.30 33.69 -15.74
C ASP A 141 18.73 34.74 -16.69
N ILE A 142 17.90 35.63 -16.15
CA ILE A 142 17.23 36.69 -16.92
C ILE A 142 18.21 37.80 -17.26
N LEU A 143 19.00 38.20 -16.28
CA LEU A 143 20.06 39.20 -16.38
C LEU A 143 21.30 38.71 -15.65
N ARG A 144 22.45 39.39 -15.82
CA ARG A 144 23.70 39.08 -15.05
C ARG A 144 23.47 38.93 -13.55
N ASN A 145 22.58 39.76 -13.00
CA ASN A 145 22.31 39.83 -11.57
C ASN A 145 20.89 39.36 -11.20
N LEU A 146 20.12 38.83 -12.15
CA LEU A 146 18.75 38.41 -11.93
C LEU A 146 18.57 36.96 -12.35
N LYS A 147 18.26 36.10 -11.38
CA LYS A 147 17.92 34.70 -11.56
C LYS A 147 16.46 34.47 -11.19
N LEU A 148 15.76 33.76 -12.03
CA LEU A 148 14.40 33.29 -11.80
C LEU A 148 14.45 31.79 -11.53
N SER A 149 13.87 31.36 -10.42
CA SER A 149 13.69 29.95 -10.10
C SER A 149 12.22 29.68 -9.83
N VAL A 150 11.63 28.79 -10.60
CA VAL A 150 10.22 28.37 -10.47
C VAL A 150 10.17 26.89 -10.19
N GLY A 151 9.43 26.50 -9.17
CA GLY A 151 9.18 25.11 -8.85
C GLY A 151 7.69 24.87 -8.66
N VAL A 152 7.13 23.94 -9.42
CA VAL A 152 5.73 23.52 -9.31
C VAL A 152 5.69 22.02 -9.03
N GLY A 153 4.87 21.61 -8.08
CA GLY A 153 4.65 20.20 -7.76
C GLY A 153 3.19 19.94 -7.45
N ALA A 154 2.69 18.82 -7.94
CA ALA A 154 1.35 18.34 -7.68
C ALA A 154 1.37 16.84 -7.35
N VAL A 155 0.52 16.43 -6.42
CA VAL A 155 0.30 15.02 -6.09
C VAL A 155 -1.20 14.80 -5.95
N ILE A 156 -1.70 13.86 -6.74
CA ILE A 156 -3.10 13.44 -6.69
C ILE A 156 -3.11 11.99 -6.21
N ASN A 157 -3.81 11.73 -5.10
CA ASN A 157 -4.01 10.40 -4.56
C ASN A 157 -5.49 10.05 -4.64
N SER A 158 -5.79 8.93 -5.27
CA SER A 158 -7.10 8.29 -5.22
C SER A 158 -6.98 6.98 -4.46
N LEU A 159 -7.76 6.86 -3.41
CA LEU A 159 -7.79 5.68 -2.54
C LEU A 159 -9.22 5.18 -2.50
N ASN A 160 -9.42 3.92 -2.86
CA ASN A 160 -10.69 3.25 -2.74
C ASN A 160 -10.67 2.37 -1.49
N TYR A 161 -11.67 2.52 -0.64
CA TYR A 161 -11.86 1.72 0.56
C TYR A 161 -13.14 0.89 0.41
N PRO A 162 -13.21 -0.28 1.04
CA PRO A 162 -14.47 -1.00 1.15
C PRO A 162 -15.42 -0.14 1.99
N GLY A 163 -16.63 0.10 1.48
CA GLY A 163 -17.72 0.76 2.19
C GLY A 163 -18.40 -0.19 3.16
#